data_9f30f3549cc0cdbb087bcf89bd403623
#
_entry.id   9f30f3549cc0cdbb087bcf89bd403623
#
_cell.length_a   1.000
_cell.length_b   1.000
_cell.length_c   1.000
_cell.angle_alpha   90.00
_cell.angle_beta   90.00
_cell.angle_gamma   90.00
#
_symmetry.space_group_name_H-M   'P 1'
#
loop_
_entity.id
_entity.type
_entity.pdbx_description
1 polymer ?
#
loop_
_entity_poly.entity_id
_entity_poly.type
_entity_poly.pdbx_seq_one_letter_code
_entity_poly.pdbx_strand_id
1 'polypeptide(L)'
;MKIIGCMVVVFALAGCRQVPAHGYVPVSQYDPRRDADKDINDAIAEAHRTGKRVLLETGGEWCKWCHIMDKYFKDHPKLAELRDRNYITVKINFSEENLNEKVLSRYPKIPGYPHIFILDIDGKVLQSQNTGELEEGQGYNLDKFTAFLTGWARRVEAPKS
;
A
#
# COMPACT_ATOMS: atom_id res chain seq x y z
N MET A 1 -1.71 56.66 -42.42
CA MET A 1 -2.68 56.08 -41.49
C MET A 1 -2.22 54.67 -41.20
N LYS A 2 -1.50 54.43 -40.06
CA LYS A 2 -0.92 53.11 -39.72
C LYS A 2 -1.87 52.43 -38.72
N ILE A 3 -2.41 51.27 -39.10
CA ILE A 3 -3.28 50.46 -38.27
C ILE A 3 -2.37 49.52 -37.49
N ILE A 4 -2.31 49.71 -36.14
CA ILE A 4 -1.56 48.85 -35.23
C ILE A 4 -2.53 47.72 -34.83
N GLY A 5 -2.24 46.50 -35.32
CA GLY A 5 -2.96 45.29 -34.94
C GLY A 5 -2.60 44.87 -33.51
N CYS A 6 -3.56 44.87 -32.64
CA CYS A 6 -3.44 44.39 -31.29
C CYS A 6 -3.54 42.84 -31.27
N MET A 7 -2.43 42.18 -31.04
CA MET A 7 -2.35 40.71 -30.92
C MET A 7 -2.76 40.29 -29.52
N VAL A 8 -3.97 39.77 -29.36
CA VAL A 8 -4.46 39.22 -28.09
C VAL A 8 -3.86 37.85 -27.89
N VAL A 9 -2.92 37.73 -26.96
CA VAL A 9 -2.36 36.45 -26.50
C VAL A 9 -3.31 35.85 -25.47
N VAL A 10 -4.05 34.83 -25.86
CA VAL A 10 -4.89 34.06 -24.95
C VAL A 10 -4.00 33.09 -24.17
N PHE A 11 -3.71 33.41 -22.91
CA PHE A 11 -3.09 32.46 -21.96
C PHE A 11 -4.14 31.41 -21.59
N ALA A 12 -3.98 30.19 -22.08
CA ALA A 12 -4.72 29.04 -21.58
C ALA A 12 -4.20 28.70 -20.18
N LEU A 13 -4.96 29.07 -19.16
CA LEU A 13 -4.73 28.63 -17.78
C LEU A 13 -5.01 27.12 -17.73
N ALA A 14 -3.97 26.31 -17.79
CA ALA A 14 -4.04 24.90 -17.43
C ALA A 14 -4.45 24.81 -15.96
N GLY A 15 -5.75 24.57 -15.73
CA GLY A 15 -6.30 24.38 -14.40
C GLY A 15 -5.62 23.18 -13.75
N CYS A 16 -4.70 23.43 -12.83
CA CYS A 16 -4.24 22.43 -11.89
C CYS A 16 -5.48 21.97 -11.10
N ARG A 17 -5.97 20.78 -11.41
CA ARG A 17 -7.00 20.13 -10.59
C ARG A 17 -6.39 19.87 -9.23
N GLN A 18 -6.64 20.74 -8.28
CA GLN A 18 -6.33 20.47 -6.87
C GLN A 18 -7.19 19.29 -6.44
N VAL A 19 -6.55 18.13 -6.28
CA VAL A 19 -7.14 16.99 -5.58
C VAL A 19 -7.37 17.47 -4.14
N PRO A 20 -8.61 17.42 -3.61
CA PRO A 20 -8.85 17.84 -2.25
C PRO A 20 -7.97 17.02 -1.31
N ALA A 21 -7.29 17.71 -0.41
CA ALA A 21 -6.46 17.09 0.63
C ALA A 21 -7.37 16.44 1.69
N HIS A 22 -8.05 15.35 1.32
CA HIS A 22 -8.56 14.42 2.31
C HIS A 22 -7.34 13.64 2.81
N GLY A 23 -6.94 13.92 4.06
CA GLY A 23 -5.83 13.21 4.67
C GLY A 23 -6.09 11.69 4.60
N TYR A 24 -5.16 10.95 4.03
CA TYR A 24 -5.25 9.49 4.02
C TYR A 24 -5.36 8.96 5.45
N VAL A 25 -6.35 8.12 5.69
CA VAL A 25 -6.55 7.44 6.98
C VAL A 25 -6.06 6.01 6.83
N PRO A 26 -4.96 5.63 7.53
CA PRO A 26 -4.43 4.28 7.47
C PRO A 26 -5.44 3.22 7.92
N VAL A 27 -5.53 2.12 7.18
CA VAL A 27 -6.36 0.97 7.54
C VAL A 27 -5.48 -0.02 8.30
N SER A 28 -5.51 0.07 9.63
CA SER A 28 -4.62 -0.67 10.53
C SER A 28 -5.27 -1.86 11.23
N GLN A 29 -6.54 -2.12 10.95
CA GLN A 29 -7.32 -3.21 11.56
C GLN A 29 -8.10 -3.98 10.51
N TYR A 30 -8.39 -5.25 10.79
CA TYR A 30 -9.28 -6.07 9.98
C TYR A 30 -10.72 -5.79 10.40
N ASP A 31 -11.43 -4.95 9.66
CA ASP A 31 -12.84 -4.63 9.91
C ASP A 31 -13.70 -5.15 8.74
N PRO A 32 -14.59 -6.14 8.98
CA PRO A 32 -15.44 -6.71 7.94
C PRO A 32 -16.47 -5.73 7.38
N ARG A 33 -16.69 -4.59 8.05
CA ARG A 33 -17.65 -3.55 7.60
C ARG A 33 -17.04 -2.58 6.60
N ARG A 34 -15.73 -2.61 6.40
CA ARG A 34 -15.02 -1.70 5.48
C ARG A 34 -15.21 -2.12 4.03
N ASP A 35 -15.21 -1.13 3.16
CA ASP A 35 -15.14 -1.31 1.72
C ASP A 35 -13.68 -1.47 1.29
N ALA A 36 -13.29 -2.72 1.07
CA ALA A 36 -11.92 -3.07 0.71
C ALA A 36 -11.48 -2.45 -0.63
N ASP A 37 -12.39 -2.30 -1.59
CA ASP A 37 -12.10 -1.64 -2.87
C ASP A 37 -11.74 -0.17 -2.67
N LYS A 38 -12.54 0.52 -1.87
CA LYS A 38 -12.29 1.91 -1.52
C LYS A 38 -10.98 2.06 -0.76
N ASP A 39 -10.70 1.22 0.22
CA ASP A 39 -9.50 1.29 1.03
C ASP A 39 -8.22 1.10 0.20
N ILE A 40 -8.24 0.15 -0.75
CA ILE A 40 -7.14 -0.07 -1.67
C ILE A 40 -6.95 1.13 -2.61
N ASN A 41 -8.02 1.68 -3.17
CA ASN A 41 -7.95 2.84 -4.05
C ASN A 41 -7.42 4.09 -3.32
N ASP A 42 -7.85 4.32 -2.08
CA ASP A 42 -7.34 5.42 -1.25
C ASP A 42 -5.83 5.24 -0.95
N ALA A 43 -5.40 4.00 -0.69
CA ALA A 43 -3.98 3.70 -0.47
C ALA A 43 -3.14 3.88 -1.74
N ILE A 44 -3.65 3.51 -2.91
CA ILE A 44 -2.99 3.75 -4.21
C ILE A 44 -2.86 5.25 -4.46
N ALA A 45 -3.92 6.04 -4.21
CA ALA A 45 -3.86 7.48 -4.33
C ALA A 45 -2.81 8.10 -3.40
N GLU A 46 -2.70 7.61 -2.17
CA GLU A 46 -1.67 8.04 -1.22
C GLU A 46 -0.27 7.57 -1.65
N ALA A 47 -0.14 6.38 -2.21
CA ALA A 47 1.11 5.88 -2.78
C ALA A 47 1.60 6.77 -3.92
N HIS A 48 0.72 7.20 -4.83
CA HIS A 48 1.03 8.19 -5.86
C HIS A 48 1.55 9.51 -5.26
N ARG A 49 0.85 10.03 -4.23
CA ARG A 49 1.19 11.30 -3.59
C ARG A 49 2.54 11.26 -2.88
N THR A 50 2.87 10.13 -2.24
CA THR A 50 4.05 9.98 -1.39
C THR A 50 5.24 9.32 -2.08
N GLY A 51 5.02 8.72 -3.24
CA GLY A 51 6.02 7.92 -3.94
C GLY A 51 6.32 6.57 -3.28
N LYS A 52 5.51 6.12 -2.32
CA LYS A 52 5.63 4.82 -1.67
C LYS A 52 4.95 3.72 -2.49
N ARG A 53 5.19 2.46 -2.16
CA ARG A 53 4.40 1.32 -2.62
C ARG A 53 3.23 1.03 -1.67
N VAL A 54 2.28 0.21 -2.10
CA VAL A 54 1.24 -0.30 -1.21
C VAL A 54 1.66 -1.67 -0.69
N LEU A 55 1.55 -1.88 0.63
CA LEU A 55 1.64 -3.17 1.29
C LEU A 55 0.23 -3.56 1.72
N LEU A 56 -0.38 -4.46 0.95
CA LEU A 56 -1.72 -4.96 1.20
C LEU A 56 -1.60 -6.24 2.02
N GLU A 57 -2.05 -6.19 3.26
CA GLU A 57 -2.02 -7.29 4.19
C GLU A 57 -3.41 -7.90 4.30
N THR A 58 -3.55 -9.18 3.92
CA THR A 58 -4.82 -9.89 3.99
C THR A 58 -4.85 -10.83 5.19
N GLY A 59 -5.97 -10.85 5.90
CA GLY A 59 -6.16 -11.67 7.10
C GLY A 59 -7.47 -11.35 7.79
N GLY A 60 -7.54 -11.55 9.09
CA GLY A 60 -8.73 -11.29 9.89
C GLY A 60 -8.44 -11.37 11.38
N GLU A 61 -9.38 -10.91 12.21
CA GLU A 61 -9.26 -10.97 13.66
C GLU A 61 -9.22 -12.41 14.22
N TRP A 62 -9.72 -13.38 13.48
CA TRP A 62 -9.60 -14.83 13.79
C TRP A 62 -8.18 -15.37 13.60
N CYS A 63 -7.31 -14.65 12.90
CA CYS A 63 -6.04 -15.14 12.39
C CYS A 63 -4.91 -14.95 13.45
N LYS A 64 -4.56 -16.01 14.15
CA LYS A 64 -3.49 -15.99 15.15
C LYS A 64 -2.16 -15.42 14.62
N TRP A 65 -1.74 -15.81 13.41
CA TRP A 65 -0.49 -15.36 12.82
C TRP A 65 -0.53 -13.88 12.39
N CYS A 66 -1.72 -13.35 12.11
CA CYS A 66 -1.90 -11.92 11.87
C CYS A 66 -1.60 -11.12 13.13
N HIS A 67 -2.10 -11.57 14.28
CA HIS A 67 -1.78 -10.94 15.58
C HIS A 67 -0.30 -11.09 15.97
N ILE A 68 0.31 -12.24 15.66
CA ILE A 68 1.77 -12.44 15.86
C ILE A 68 2.55 -11.44 15.01
N MET A 69 2.15 -11.21 13.75
CA MET A 69 2.80 -10.24 12.87
C MET A 69 2.66 -8.81 13.39
N ASP A 70 1.47 -8.42 13.84
CA ASP A 70 1.25 -7.11 14.46
C ASP A 70 2.11 -6.90 15.69
N LYS A 71 2.16 -7.92 16.55
CA LYS A 71 3.04 -7.89 17.72
C LYS A 71 4.51 -7.80 17.32
N TYR A 72 4.92 -8.54 16.29
CA TYR A 72 6.29 -8.54 15.80
C TYR A 72 6.74 -7.15 15.35
N PHE A 73 5.91 -6.43 14.60
CA PHE A 73 6.19 -5.04 14.22
C PHE A 73 6.26 -4.10 15.44
N LYS A 74 5.41 -4.31 16.47
CA LYS A 74 5.48 -3.53 17.73
C LYS A 74 6.78 -3.78 18.48
N ASP A 75 7.23 -5.03 18.53
CA ASP A 75 8.46 -5.43 19.24
C ASP A 75 9.74 -5.02 18.47
N HIS A 76 9.63 -4.76 17.15
CA HIS A 76 10.75 -4.39 16.28
C HIS A 76 10.52 -3.02 15.62
N PRO A 77 10.66 -1.90 16.37
CA PRO A 77 10.31 -0.57 15.87
C PRO A 77 11.11 -0.14 14.63
N LYS A 78 12.36 -0.58 14.48
CA LYS A 78 13.15 -0.31 13.28
C LYS A 78 12.58 -1.01 12.04
N LEU A 79 12.01 -2.20 12.19
CA LEU A 79 11.34 -2.91 11.10
C LEU A 79 10.01 -2.22 10.74
N ALA A 80 9.25 -1.77 11.74
CA ALA A 80 8.04 -0.99 11.54
C ALA A 80 8.36 0.33 10.80
N GLU A 81 9.40 1.04 11.21
CA GLU A 81 9.86 2.26 10.55
C GLU A 81 10.30 2.01 9.10
N LEU A 82 11.00 0.90 8.82
CA LEU A 82 11.36 0.50 7.46
C LEU A 82 10.11 0.29 6.60
N ARG A 83 9.09 -0.42 7.11
CA ARG A 83 7.80 -0.60 6.45
C ARG A 83 7.14 0.76 6.18
N ASP A 84 6.97 1.57 7.21
CA ASP A 84 6.18 2.82 7.13
C ASP A 84 6.85 3.88 6.26
N ARG A 85 8.18 3.87 6.14
CA ARG A 85 8.91 4.75 5.20
C ARG A 85 8.69 4.37 3.74
N ASN A 86 8.52 3.08 3.43
CA ASN A 86 8.51 2.59 2.06
C ASN A 86 7.12 2.23 1.55
N TYR A 87 6.15 2.03 2.44
CA TYR A 87 4.84 1.49 2.08
C TYR A 87 3.69 2.26 2.72
N ILE A 88 2.58 2.27 2.00
CA ILE A 88 1.25 2.55 2.54
C ILE A 88 0.66 1.19 2.89
N THR A 89 0.52 0.91 4.19
CA THR A 89 -0.04 -0.37 4.65
C THR A 89 -1.55 -0.30 4.71
N VAL A 90 -2.21 -1.33 4.15
CA VAL A 90 -3.66 -1.51 4.16
C VAL A 90 -3.98 -2.92 4.61
N LYS A 91 -4.80 -3.07 5.66
CA LYS A 91 -5.32 -4.36 6.09
C LYS A 91 -6.65 -4.64 5.42
N ILE A 92 -6.75 -5.78 4.76
CA ILE A 92 -7.98 -6.26 4.11
C ILE A 92 -8.51 -7.44 4.88
N ASN A 93 -9.73 -7.29 5.39
CA ASN A 93 -10.41 -8.36 6.11
C ASN A 93 -10.76 -9.51 5.16
N PHE A 94 -10.54 -10.72 5.66
CA PHE A 94 -11.09 -11.97 5.15
C PHE A 94 -11.68 -12.74 6.33
N SER A 95 -12.98 -12.78 6.45
CA SER A 95 -13.69 -13.47 7.53
C SER A 95 -15.04 -14.02 7.03
N GLU A 96 -15.71 -14.82 7.85
CA GLU A 96 -17.04 -15.34 7.53
C GLU A 96 -18.08 -14.22 7.34
N GLU A 97 -17.92 -13.07 8.02
CA GLU A 97 -18.79 -11.91 7.86
C GLU A 97 -18.57 -11.18 6.53
N ASN A 98 -17.33 -11.23 6.01
CA ASN A 98 -16.97 -10.60 4.75
C ASN A 98 -15.71 -11.24 4.16
N LEU A 99 -15.90 -12.10 3.16
CA LEU A 99 -14.82 -12.77 2.44
C LEU A 99 -14.08 -11.86 1.46
N ASN A 100 -14.62 -10.68 1.16
CA ASN A 100 -14.09 -9.75 0.16
C ASN A 100 -13.74 -10.42 -1.19
N GLU A 101 -14.49 -11.45 -1.60
CA GLU A 101 -14.20 -12.30 -2.77
C GLU A 101 -14.00 -11.49 -4.05
N LYS A 102 -14.89 -10.53 -4.30
CA LYS A 102 -14.82 -9.66 -5.48
C LYS A 102 -13.51 -8.91 -5.58
N VAL A 103 -12.97 -8.48 -4.45
CA VAL A 103 -11.70 -7.76 -4.36
C VAL A 103 -10.53 -8.72 -4.47
N LEU A 104 -10.53 -9.76 -3.62
CA LEU A 104 -9.43 -10.71 -3.52
C LEU A 104 -9.25 -11.60 -4.75
N SER A 105 -10.33 -11.84 -5.53
CA SER A 105 -10.23 -12.59 -6.80
C SER A 105 -9.38 -11.90 -7.88
N ARG A 106 -9.08 -10.63 -7.73
CA ARG A 106 -8.19 -9.88 -8.63
C ARG A 106 -6.70 -10.13 -8.36
N TYR A 107 -6.40 -10.77 -7.25
CA TYR A 107 -5.04 -11.06 -6.79
C TYR A 107 -4.68 -12.53 -6.98
N PRO A 108 -3.38 -12.88 -6.99
CA PRO A 108 -2.96 -14.27 -6.96
C PRO A 108 -3.59 -15.04 -5.80
N LYS A 109 -3.73 -16.36 -5.96
CA LYS A 109 -4.29 -17.24 -4.92
C LYS A 109 -3.52 -17.10 -3.60
N ILE A 110 -4.24 -16.92 -2.51
CA ILE A 110 -3.71 -16.83 -1.15
C ILE A 110 -3.60 -18.24 -0.57
N PRO A 111 -2.39 -18.74 -0.28
CA PRO A 111 -2.18 -20.08 0.28
C PRO A 111 -2.44 -20.17 1.78
N GLY A 112 -2.38 -19.05 2.50
CA GLY A 112 -2.57 -18.97 3.95
C GLY A 112 -2.57 -17.53 4.43
N TYR A 113 -2.91 -17.31 5.68
CA TYR A 113 -3.02 -15.99 6.30
C TYR A 113 -2.08 -15.84 7.51
N PRO A 114 -1.50 -14.63 7.72
CA PRO A 114 -1.61 -13.46 6.86
C PRO A 114 -0.92 -13.66 5.51
N HIS A 115 -1.34 -12.93 4.49
CA HIS A 115 -0.67 -12.88 3.20
C HIS A 115 -0.41 -11.42 2.80
N ILE A 116 0.74 -11.15 2.18
CA ILE A 116 1.10 -9.79 1.78
C ILE A 116 1.20 -9.69 0.26
N PHE A 117 0.52 -8.69 -0.31
CA PHE A 117 0.78 -8.27 -1.68
C PHE A 117 1.50 -6.92 -1.66
N ILE A 118 2.54 -6.80 -2.48
CA ILE A 118 3.16 -5.50 -2.75
C ILE A 118 2.62 -5.00 -4.08
N LEU A 119 2.04 -3.80 -4.05
CA LEU A 119 1.57 -3.12 -5.26
C LEU A 119 2.50 -1.96 -5.57
N ASP A 120 2.64 -1.66 -6.87
CA ASP A 120 3.27 -0.40 -7.28
C ASP A 120 2.33 0.79 -7.04
N ILE A 121 2.77 1.97 -7.44
CA ILE A 121 1.99 3.20 -7.29
C ILE A 121 0.70 3.22 -8.14
N ASP A 122 0.61 2.38 -9.18
CA ASP A 122 -0.55 2.27 -10.05
C ASP A 122 -1.48 1.10 -9.64
N GLY A 123 -1.16 0.42 -8.52
CA GLY A 123 -1.93 -0.71 -8.01
C GLY A 123 -1.63 -2.06 -8.67
N LYS A 124 -0.60 -2.14 -9.52
CA LYS A 124 -0.18 -3.41 -10.13
C LYS A 124 0.53 -4.27 -9.09
N VAL A 125 0.17 -5.55 -9.02
CA VAL A 125 0.83 -6.51 -8.14
C VAL A 125 2.26 -6.74 -8.59
N LEU A 126 3.22 -6.47 -7.71
CA LEU A 126 4.66 -6.72 -7.91
C LEU A 126 5.10 -8.00 -7.22
N GLN A 127 4.53 -8.32 -6.05
CA GLN A 127 4.88 -9.49 -5.27
C GLN A 127 3.64 -10.03 -4.55
N SER A 128 3.56 -11.34 -4.46
CA SER A 128 2.60 -12.10 -3.66
C SER A 128 3.43 -12.93 -2.67
N GLN A 129 3.43 -12.52 -1.41
CA GLN A 129 4.29 -13.08 -0.37
C GLN A 129 3.49 -13.97 0.58
N ASN A 130 3.79 -15.26 0.55
CA ASN A 130 3.41 -16.16 1.62
C ASN A 130 4.24 -15.82 2.87
N THR A 131 3.59 -15.34 3.92
CA THR A 131 4.29 -14.91 5.13
C THR A 131 4.91 -16.09 5.91
N GLY A 132 4.45 -17.31 5.67
CA GLY A 132 5.10 -18.52 6.20
C GLY A 132 6.57 -18.66 5.82
N GLU A 133 6.99 -18.10 4.67
CA GLU A 133 8.40 -18.07 4.25
C GLU A 133 9.26 -17.12 5.09
N LEU A 134 8.62 -16.17 5.77
CA LEU A 134 9.27 -15.20 6.65
C LEU A 134 9.31 -15.66 8.12
N GLU A 135 8.66 -16.78 8.42
CA GLU A 135 8.56 -17.31 9.78
C GLU A 135 9.86 -17.96 10.25
N GLU A 136 10.02 -17.95 11.59
CA GLU A 136 11.02 -18.68 12.32
C GLU A 136 10.51 -19.01 13.74
N GLY A 137 10.48 -20.29 14.09
CA GLY A 137 9.97 -20.76 15.38
C GLY A 137 8.50 -20.40 15.58
N GLN A 138 8.19 -19.60 16.60
CA GLN A 138 6.84 -19.17 16.92
C GLN A 138 6.57 -17.70 16.52
N GLY A 139 7.37 -17.15 15.60
CA GLY A 139 7.28 -15.78 15.14
C GLY A 139 7.86 -15.60 13.74
N TYR A 140 8.47 -14.45 13.51
CA TYR A 140 9.09 -14.11 12.23
C TYR A 140 10.60 -13.96 12.39
N ASN A 141 11.33 -14.20 11.29
CA ASN A 141 12.76 -13.96 11.19
C ASN A 141 13.03 -12.50 10.78
N LEU A 142 13.83 -11.79 11.58
CA LEU A 142 14.11 -10.37 11.38
C LEU A 142 14.83 -10.09 10.06
N ASP A 143 15.82 -10.92 9.72
CA ASP A 143 16.63 -10.73 8.52
C ASP A 143 15.80 -11.01 7.25
N LYS A 144 14.98 -12.07 7.25
CA LYS A 144 14.08 -12.38 6.15
C LYS A 144 13.07 -11.26 5.93
N PHE A 145 12.45 -10.77 7.03
CA PHE A 145 11.46 -9.69 6.93
C PHE A 145 12.09 -8.37 6.48
N THR A 146 13.27 -8.05 7.00
CA THR A 146 14.04 -6.87 6.57
C THR A 146 14.43 -6.96 5.10
N ALA A 147 14.92 -8.12 4.64
CA ALA A 147 15.28 -8.37 3.26
C ALA A 147 14.06 -8.23 2.33
N PHE A 148 12.90 -8.80 2.73
CA PHE A 148 11.65 -8.67 1.99
C PHE A 148 11.24 -7.20 1.83
N LEU A 149 11.14 -6.46 2.94
CA LEU A 149 10.74 -5.04 2.89
C LEU A 149 11.73 -4.17 2.12
N THR A 150 13.03 -4.43 2.26
CA THR A 150 14.06 -3.67 1.53
C THR A 150 14.07 -4.01 0.03
N GLY A 151 13.93 -5.28 -0.30
CA GLY A 151 13.96 -5.77 -1.69
C GLY A 151 12.81 -5.23 -2.53
N TRP A 152 11.65 -5.06 -1.92
CA TRP A 152 10.45 -4.54 -2.58
C TRP A 152 10.19 -3.06 -2.30
N ALA A 153 11.09 -2.33 -1.62
CA ALA A 153 11.01 -0.89 -1.52
C ALA A 153 11.21 -0.21 -2.90
N ARG A 154 10.56 0.92 -3.12
CA ARG A 154 10.79 1.68 -4.35
C ARG A 154 12.20 2.26 -4.36
N ARG A 155 12.98 1.93 -5.37
CA ARG A 155 14.26 2.60 -5.60
C ARG A 155 13.96 4.00 -6.16
N VAL A 156 14.28 5.03 -5.40
CA VAL A 156 14.31 6.38 -5.92
C VAL A 156 15.60 6.47 -6.74
N GLU A 157 15.49 6.50 -8.06
CA GLU A 157 16.66 6.81 -8.89
C GLU A 157 17.12 8.21 -8.53
N ALA A 158 18.41 8.35 -8.20
CA ALA A 158 19.00 9.66 -8.03
C ALA A 158 18.84 10.45 -9.35
N PRO A 159 18.56 11.76 -9.31
CA PRO A 159 18.47 12.55 -10.53
C PRO A 159 19.76 12.38 -11.32
N LYS A 160 19.63 11.98 -12.59
CA LYS A 160 20.77 11.93 -13.51
C LYS A 160 21.33 13.34 -13.60
N SER A 161 22.53 13.54 -13.06
CA SER A 161 23.31 14.78 -13.17
C SER A 161 23.73 15.07 -14.61
#